data_02a50ff2702ad7d4c14901002bbae100
#
_entry.id   02a50ff2702ad7d4c14901002bbae100
#
_cell.length_a   1.000
_cell.length_b   1.000
_cell.length_c   1.000
_cell.angle_alpha   90.00
_cell.angle_beta   90.00
_cell.angle_gamma   90.00
#
_symmetry.space_group_name_H-M   'P 1'
#
loop_
_entity.id
_entity.type
_entity.pdbx_description
1 polymer ?
#
loop_
_entity_poly.entity_id
_entity_poly.type
_entity_poly.pdbx_seq_one_letter_code
_entity_poly.pdbx_strand_id
1 'polypeptide(L)'
;MEAYKREFIEFLQDAGVLKFGDFTAKSGRKIPYFVNAGMIKTGDQITKMGEFYAKAYFDKLGKKNAVLYGPAYKGISLSISAAVALSKNGLNVPFFFNRKEVKDHGEGGTFVGYIPEAGEEIVIIEDVITAGT
;
A
#
# COMPACT_ATOMS: atom_id res chain seq x y z
N MET A 1 -15.00 6.83 14.39
CA MET A 1 -13.76 6.41 13.70
C MET A 1 -12.95 5.54 14.64
N GLU A 2 -12.48 4.40 14.15
CA GLU A 2 -11.64 3.51 14.95
C GLU A 2 -10.31 4.19 15.29
N ALA A 3 -9.78 3.85 16.48
CA ALA A 3 -8.56 4.49 16.98
C ALA A 3 -7.39 4.43 16.00
N TYR A 4 -7.17 3.25 15.36
CA TYR A 4 -6.03 3.12 14.45
C TYR A 4 -6.14 4.01 13.21
N LYS A 5 -7.34 4.30 12.75
CA LYS A 5 -7.55 5.21 11.60
C LYS A 5 -7.18 6.63 11.95
N ARG A 6 -7.53 7.07 13.15
CA ARG A 6 -7.16 8.38 13.65
C ARG A 6 -5.65 8.49 13.80
N GLU A 7 -5.03 7.49 14.42
CA GLU A 7 -3.59 7.42 14.58
C GLU A 7 -2.87 7.44 13.23
N PHE A 8 -3.42 6.76 12.25
CA PHE A 8 -2.88 6.74 10.89
C PHE A 8 -2.90 8.14 10.27
N ILE A 9 -4.02 8.85 10.38
CA ILE A 9 -4.14 10.21 9.87
C ILE A 9 -3.12 11.12 10.55
N GLU A 10 -2.96 11.03 11.87
CA GLU A 10 -1.98 11.81 12.62
C GLU A 10 -0.55 11.49 12.15
N PHE A 11 -0.26 10.21 11.97
CA PHE A 11 1.04 9.77 11.46
C PHE A 11 1.31 10.36 10.07
N LEU A 12 0.33 10.32 9.18
CA LEU A 12 0.49 10.86 7.82
C LEU A 12 0.73 12.37 7.83
N GLN A 13 0.07 13.09 8.73
CA GLN A 13 0.30 14.53 8.90
C GLN A 13 1.70 14.80 9.42
N ASP A 14 2.13 14.09 10.46
CA ASP A 14 3.44 14.27 11.08
C ASP A 14 4.57 13.94 10.09
N ALA A 15 4.38 12.95 9.24
CA ALA A 15 5.35 12.58 8.22
C ALA A 15 5.33 13.50 7.00
N GLY A 16 4.37 14.41 6.91
CA GLY A 16 4.23 15.31 5.76
C GLY A 16 3.59 14.66 4.54
N VAL A 17 3.03 13.47 4.70
CA VAL A 17 2.32 12.75 3.62
C VAL A 17 0.97 13.40 3.35
N LEU A 18 0.24 13.71 4.40
CA LEU A 18 -1.08 14.33 4.33
C LEU A 18 -0.99 15.79 4.76
N LYS A 19 -1.44 16.68 3.89
CA LYS A 19 -1.49 18.11 4.17
C LYS A 19 -2.88 18.64 3.88
N PHE A 20 -3.40 19.48 4.75
CA PHE A 20 -4.66 20.18 4.55
C PHE A 20 -4.40 21.59 4.07
N GLY A 21 -5.28 22.12 3.23
CA GLY A 21 -5.16 23.45 2.67
C GLY A 21 -5.87 23.56 1.32
N ASP A 22 -5.55 24.64 0.60
CA ASP A 22 -6.13 24.88 -0.72
C ASP A 22 -5.20 24.33 -1.79
N PHE A 23 -5.56 23.20 -2.38
CA PHE A 23 -4.80 22.56 -3.44
C PHE A 23 -5.64 22.46 -4.71
N THR A 24 -4.96 22.45 -5.87
CA THR A 24 -5.61 22.29 -7.17
C THR A 24 -5.10 21.01 -7.83
N ALA A 25 -6.01 20.11 -8.16
CA ALA A 25 -5.70 18.88 -8.87
C ALA A 25 -5.34 19.19 -10.34
N LYS A 26 -4.72 18.22 -11.02
CA LYS A 26 -4.39 18.36 -12.46
C LYS A 26 -5.63 18.65 -13.32
N SER A 27 -6.79 18.19 -12.89
CA SER A 27 -8.07 18.46 -13.56
C SER A 27 -8.57 19.88 -13.38
N GLY A 28 -7.88 20.72 -12.58
CA GLY A 28 -8.32 22.04 -12.20
C GLY A 28 -9.27 22.08 -11.01
N ARG A 29 -9.67 20.93 -10.51
CA ARG A 29 -10.57 20.81 -9.37
C ARG A 29 -9.84 21.17 -8.07
N LYS A 30 -10.47 21.98 -7.23
CA LYS A 30 -9.92 22.32 -5.92
C LYS A 30 -10.22 21.20 -4.92
N ILE A 31 -9.22 20.84 -4.15
CA ILE A 31 -9.33 19.83 -3.11
C ILE A 31 -8.75 20.37 -1.81
N PRO A 32 -9.36 20.05 -0.64
CA PRO A 32 -8.93 20.59 0.64
C PRO A 32 -7.75 19.86 1.25
N TYR A 33 -7.17 18.88 0.56
CA TYR A 33 -6.03 18.12 1.08
C TYR A 33 -5.13 17.67 -0.08
N PHE A 34 -3.92 17.26 0.29
CA PHE A 34 -2.93 16.71 -0.64
C PHE A 34 -2.25 15.53 0.02
N VAL A 35 -2.06 14.45 -0.74
CA VAL A 35 -1.40 13.23 -0.27
C VAL A 35 -0.17 12.96 -1.12
N ASN A 36 0.98 12.83 -0.46
CA ASN A 36 2.25 12.48 -1.13
C ASN A 36 2.96 11.38 -0.36
N ALA A 37 2.74 10.13 -0.76
CA ALA A 37 3.36 8.97 -0.12
C ALA A 37 4.89 8.94 -0.31
N GLY A 38 5.43 9.73 -1.24
CA GLY A 38 6.87 9.88 -1.41
C GLY A 38 7.58 10.48 -0.20
N MET A 39 6.82 11.04 0.75
CA MET A 39 7.38 11.54 2.02
C MET A 39 7.68 10.43 3.02
N ILE A 40 7.26 9.20 2.77
CA ILE A 40 7.67 8.02 3.54
C ILE A 40 9.03 7.60 3.01
N LYS A 41 10.08 7.91 3.74
CA LYS A 41 11.46 7.82 3.26
C LYS A 41 12.48 7.28 4.26
N THR A 42 12.03 6.84 5.43
CA THR A 42 12.92 6.23 6.43
C THR A 42 12.41 4.84 6.82
N GLY A 43 13.30 4.04 7.39
CA GLY A 43 12.94 2.72 7.90
C GLY A 43 11.84 2.76 8.94
N ASP A 44 11.92 3.71 9.87
CA ASP A 44 10.90 3.86 10.91
C ASP A 44 9.55 4.23 10.31
N GLN A 45 9.53 5.13 9.34
CA GLN A 45 8.29 5.53 8.68
C GLN A 45 7.65 4.37 7.90
N ILE A 46 8.44 3.64 7.12
CA ILE A 46 7.88 2.53 6.34
C ILE A 46 7.43 1.38 7.24
N THR A 47 8.12 1.16 8.34
CA THR A 47 7.71 0.17 9.35
C THR A 47 6.34 0.55 9.92
N LYS A 48 6.18 1.80 10.31
CA LYS A 48 4.91 2.30 10.87
C LYS A 48 3.79 2.21 9.85
N MET A 49 4.09 2.57 8.61
CA MET A 49 3.13 2.47 7.51
C MET A 49 2.62 1.04 7.35
N GLY A 50 3.53 0.07 7.35
CA GLY A 50 3.17 -1.35 7.27
C GLY A 50 2.30 -1.82 8.43
N GLU A 51 2.59 -1.33 9.64
CA GLU A 51 1.78 -1.66 10.81
C GLU A 51 0.33 -1.17 10.65
N PHE A 52 0.13 0.01 10.09
CA PHE A 52 -1.22 0.52 9.85
C PHE A 52 -1.95 -0.29 8.78
N TYR A 53 -1.27 -0.66 7.70
CA TYR A 53 -1.87 -1.53 6.69
C TYR A 53 -2.23 -2.89 7.28
N ALA A 54 -1.39 -3.44 8.17
CA ALA A 54 -1.70 -4.70 8.84
C ALA A 54 -2.94 -4.59 9.73
N LYS A 55 -3.08 -3.48 10.45
CA LYS A 55 -4.27 -3.23 11.26
C LYS A 55 -5.54 -3.17 10.40
N ALA A 56 -5.45 -2.50 9.26
CA ALA A 56 -6.57 -2.44 8.32
C ALA A 56 -6.90 -3.83 7.77
N TYR A 57 -5.88 -4.62 7.45
CA TYR A 57 -6.06 -5.97 6.97
C TYR A 57 -6.82 -6.82 8.01
N PHE A 58 -6.34 -6.82 9.26
CA PHE A 58 -7.01 -7.59 10.32
C PHE A 58 -8.43 -7.12 10.58
N ASP A 59 -8.68 -5.81 10.46
CA ASP A 59 -10.01 -5.24 10.63
C ASP A 59 -10.97 -5.74 9.54
N LYS A 60 -10.52 -5.84 8.30
CA LYS A 60 -11.37 -6.20 7.16
C LYS A 60 -11.43 -7.70 6.89
N LEU A 61 -10.34 -8.42 7.09
CA LEU A 61 -10.22 -9.82 6.70
C LEU A 61 -9.97 -10.76 7.88
N GLY A 62 -9.70 -10.23 9.08
CA GLY A 62 -9.33 -11.07 10.21
C GLY A 62 -8.04 -11.83 9.92
N LYS A 63 -8.01 -13.12 10.20
CA LYS A 63 -6.84 -13.97 9.98
C LYS A 63 -6.87 -14.72 8.64
N LYS A 64 -7.72 -14.29 7.73
CA LYS A 64 -7.86 -14.91 6.41
C LYS A 64 -6.59 -14.67 5.59
N ASN A 65 -6.12 -15.72 4.91
CA ASN A 65 -4.97 -15.61 4.02
C ASN A 65 -5.41 -15.08 2.65
N ALA A 66 -4.90 -13.91 2.30
CA ALA A 66 -5.07 -13.34 0.96
C ALA A 66 -3.69 -13.04 0.40
N VAL A 67 -3.62 -12.76 -0.90
CA VAL A 67 -2.37 -12.39 -1.57
C VAL A 67 -2.31 -10.88 -1.65
N LEU A 68 -1.21 -10.28 -1.23
CA LEU A 68 -1.03 -8.83 -1.34
C LEU A 68 -0.49 -8.48 -2.72
N TYR A 69 -1.07 -7.47 -3.34
CA TYR A 69 -0.59 -6.94 -4.60
C TYR A 69 -0.21 -5.47 -4.43
N GLY A 70 1.03 -5.13 -4.79
CA GLY A 70 1.51 -3.75 -4.74
C GLY A 70 1.75 -3.20 -6.13
N PRO A 71 0.83 -2.40 -6.68
CA PRO A 71 1.03 -1.81 -8.00
C PRO A 71 2.27 -0.93 -8.05
N ALA A 72 3.12 -1.16 -9.07
CA ALA A 72 4.32 -0.35 -9.26
C ALA A 72 3.92 1.12 -9.50
N TYR A 73 4.69 2.09 -8.93
CA TYR A 73 5.92 1.77 -8.19
C TYR A 73 5.73 1.91 -6.67
N LYS A 74 4.94 2.86 -6.22
CA LYS A 74 4.78 3.14 -4.78
C LYS A 74 4.16 2.00 -4.01
N GLY A 75 3.22 1.28 -4.63
CA GLY A 75 2.58 0.14 -3.98
C GLY A 75 3.53 -1.01 -3.65
N ILE A 76 4.67 -1.10 -4.32
CA ILE A 76 5.64 -2.17 -4.07
C ILE A 76 6.14 -2.12 -2.63
N SER A 77 6.72 -0.99 -2.23
CA SER A 77 7.25 -0.85 -0.87
C SER A 77 6.16 -0.95 0.19
N LEU A 78 4.99 -0.42 -0.09
CA LEU A 78 3.86 -0.45 0.82
C LEU A 78 3.36 -1.89 1.05
N SER A 79 3.24 -2.68 -0.01
CA SER A 79 2.80 -4.07 0.08
C SER A 79 3.81 -4.94 0.82
N ILE A 80 5.10 -4.73 0.57
CA ILE A 80 6.17 -5.47 1.26
C ILE A 80 6.15 -5.12 2.75
N SER A 81 6.03 -3.85 3.09
CA SER A 81 5.96 -3.42 4.48
C SER A 81 4.74 -4.00 5.19
N ALA A 82 3.59 -4.06 4.51
CA ALA A 82 2.38 -4.68 5.05
C ALA A 82 2.59 -6.18 5.29
N ALA A 83 3.21 -6.88 4.33
CA ALA A 83 3.50 -8.32 4.47
C ALA A 83 4.41 -8.59 5.68
N VAL A 84 5.44 -7.77 5.86
CA VAL A 84 6.36 -7.88 7.00
C VAL A 84 5.61 -7.68 8.32
N ALA A 85 4.75 -6.66 8.40
CA ALA A 85 3.97 -6.39 9.60
C ALA A 85 2.97 -7.52 9.91
N LEU A 86 2.32 -8.07 8.89
CA LEU A 86 1.43 -9.21 9.06
C LEU A 86 2.19 -10.42 9.58
N SER A 87 3.37 -10.69 9.03
CA SER A 87 4.23 -11.80 9.47
C SER A 87 4.61 -11.66 10.93
N LYS A 88 4.97 -10.46 11.37
CA LYS A 88 5.28 -10.18 12.78
C LYS A 88 4.09 -10.42 13.70
N ASN A 89 2.89 -10.32 13.17
CA ASN A 89 1.65 -10.58 13.92
C ASN A 89 1.10 -11.99 13.68
N GLY A 90 1.92 -12.89 13.17
CA GLY A 90 1.57 -14.30 13.06
C GLY A 90 0.84 -14.71 11.79
N LEU A 91 0.69 -13.81 10.83
CA LEU A 91 0.02 -14.12 9.58
C LEU A 91 1.00 -14.01 8.40
N ASN A 92 1.37 -15.15 7.83
CA ASN A 92 2.32 -15.22 6.73
C ASN A 92 1.58 -15.25 5.39
N VAL A 93 1.47 -14.10 4.73
CA VAL A 93 0.78 -13.98 3.44
C VAL A 93 1.78 -13.76 2.32
N PRO A 94 1.52 -14.28 1.12
CA PRO A 94 2.36 -14.02 -0.04
C PRO A 94 2.07 -12.65 -0.62
N PHE A 95 3.02 -12.14 -1.39
CA PHE A 95 2.86 -10.87 -2.08
C PHE A 95 3.46 -10.92 -3.47
N PHE A 96 2.99 -10.02 -4.34
CA PHE A 96 3.55 -9.83 -5.66
C PHE A 96 3.36 -8.37 -6.11
N PHE A 97 4.06 -8.00 -7.15
CA PHE A 97 3.92 -6.69 -7.76
C PHE A 97 4.18 -6.80 -9.27
N ASN A 98 3.85 -5.74 -10.00
CA ASN A 98 4.02 -5.73 -11.45
C ASN A 98 5.28 -4.98 -11.85
N ARG A 99 5.75 -5.27 -13.06
CA ARG A 99 6.72 -4.45 -13.77
C ARG A 99 5.94 -3.51 -14.68
N LYS A 100 6.40 -2.27 -14.80
CA LYS A 100 5.83 -1.34 -15.79
C LYS A 100 6.42 -1.54 -17.17
N GLU A 101 7.64 -2.10 -17.22
CA GLU A 101 8.30 -2.43 -18.47
C GLU A 101 8.29 -3.94 -18.68
N VAL A 102 8.14 -4.35 -19.95
CA VAL A 102 8.25 -5.76 -20.32
C VAL A 102 9.71 -6.15 -20.28
N LYS A 103 10.03 -7.28 -19.61
CA LYS A 103 11.39 -7.81 -19.58
C LYS A 103 11.65 -8.59 -20.86
N ASP A 104 12.67 -8.16 -21.63
CA ASP A 104 13.04 -8.77 -22.91
C ASP A 104 13.90 -10.02 -22.76
N HIS A 105 14.58 -10.20 -21.62
CA HIS A 105 15.58 -11.25 -21.42
C HIS A 105 15.36 -12.03 -20.15
N GLY A 106 15.81 -13.28 -20.13
CA GLY A 106 15.73 -14.16 -18.99
C GLY A 106 14.30 -14.61 -18.69
N GLU A 107 13.98 -14.78 -17.41
CA GLU A 107 12.63 -15.09 -16.98
C GLU A 107 11.77 -13.88 -17.25
N GLY A 108 11.02 -13.93 -18.34
CA GLY A 108 10.09 -12.88 -18.71
C GLY A 108 8.91 -12.81 -17.75
N GLY A 109 8.03 -11.89 -18.01
CA GLY A 109 6.77 -11.77 -17.29
C GLY A 109 6.56 -10.37 -16.73
N THR A 110 5.29 -10.10 -16.48
CA THR A 110 4.84 -8.80 -16.00
C THR A 110 4.89 -8.72 -14.47
N PHE A 111 4.87 -9.87 -13.78
CA PHE A 111 4.76 -9.93 -12.33
C PHE A 111 5.99 -10.53 -11.67
N VAL A 112 6.24 -10.09 -10.44
CA VAL A 112 7.35 -10.55 -9.58
C VAL A 112 6.76 -10.97 -8.25
N GLY A 113 7.26 -12.10 -7.73
CA GLY A 113 6.82 -12.63 -6.45
C GLY A 113 5.87 -13.81 -6.63
N TYR A 114 4.93 -13.94 -5.73
CA TYR A 114 3.96 -15.02 -5.78
C TYR A 114 2.95 -14.78 -6.91
N ILE A 115 2.76 -15.77 -7.77
CA ILE A 115 1.77 -15.67 -8.84
C ILE A 115 0.48 -16.31 -8.34
N PRO A 116 -0.59 -15.56 -8.14
CA PRO A 116 -1.83 -16.13 -7.60
C PRO A 116 -2.51 -17.07 -8.56
N GLU A 117 -3.17 -18.06 -8.00
CA GLU A 117 -3.99 -19.00 -8.75
C GLU A 117 -5.43 -18.50 -8.81
N ALA A 118 -6.19 -19.03 -9.77
CA ALA A 118 -7.59 -18.68 -9.92
C ALA A 118 -8.35 -18.99 -8.62
N GLY A 119 -9.19 -18.05 -8.18
CA GLY A 119 -9.98 -18.19 -6.96
C GLY A 119 -9.34 -17.64 -5.69
N GLU A 120 -8.06 -17.31 -5.73
CA GLU A 120 -7.41 -16.69 -4.58
C GLU A 120 -7.85 -15.25 -4.42
N GLU A 121 -8.04 -14.83 -3.17
CA GLU A 121 -8.40 -13.45 -2.85
C GLU A 121 -7.16 -12.56 -2.87
N ILE A 122 -7.27 -11.42 -3.52
CA ILE A 122 -6.16 -10.47 -3.65
C ILE A 122 -6.53 -9.18 -2.94
N VAL A 123 -5.59 -8.68 -2.12
CA VAL A 123 -5.72 -7.38 -1.48
C VAL A 123 -4.73 -6.44 -2.14
N ILE A 124 -5.23 -5.36 -2.70
CA ILE A 124 -4.39 -4.34 -3.36
C ILE A 124 -3.95 -3.32 -2.31
N ILE A 125 -2.64 -3.13 -2.21
CA ILE A 125 -2.05 -2.12 -1.32
C ILE A 125 -1.54 -0.97 -2.19
N GLU A 126 -2.14 0.19 -2.02
CA GLU A 126 -1.81 1.35 -2.83
C GLU A 126 -1.86 2.62 -1.99
N ASP A 127 -1.19 3.68 -2.44
CA ASP A 127 -1.20 4.97 -1.75
C ASP A 127 -2.46 5.78 -2.07
N VAL A 128 -2.82 5.86 -3.34
CA VAL A 128 -3.97 6.64 -3.81
C VAL A 128 -4.67 5.88 -4.93
N ILE A 129 -5.99 5.82 -4.86
CA ILE A 129 -6.81 5.27 -5.93
C ILE A 129 -7.54 6.43 -6.60
N THR A 130 -7.38 6.55 -7.92
CA THR A 130 -8.10 7.56 -8.71
C THR A 130 -9.15 6.89 -9.58
N ALA A 131 -8.77 6.44 -10.80
CA ALA A 131 -9.70 5.79 -11.71
C ALA A 131 -9.84 4.28 -11.47
N GLY A 132 -8.91 3.67 -10.77
CA GLY A 132 -8.94 2.23 -10.52
C GLY A 132 -8.53 1.40 -11.72
N THR A 133 -7.83 2.00 -12.68
CA THR A 133 -7.36 1.31 -13.87
C THR A 133 -6.28 0.29 -13.55
#